data_ee4bf4092cd2e7476188cc3a65708178
#
_entry.id   ee4bf4092cd2e7476188cc3a65708178
#
_cell.length_a   1.000
_cell.length_b   1.000
_cell.length_c   1.000
_cell.angle_alpha   90.00
_cell.angle_beta   90.00
_cell.angle_gamma   90.00
#
_symmetry.space_group_name_H-M   'P 1'
#
loop_
_entity.id
_entity.type
_entity.pdbx_description
1 polymer ?
#
loop_
_entity_poly.entity_id
_entity_poly.type
_entity_poly.pdbx_seq_one_letter_code
_entity_poly.pdbx_strand_id
1 'polypeptide(L)'
;MALAREESAFLPRALSLSDARGLLQVIPPTGSRMARSLGIRFTKDTLFDPKANTRIGARYLKGLLKRFDGMAPLAIAGYNAGPGAPEKWLEERPGTDLDLFVERIPYLETRNYVKRVWSSYFAYQILYSGDLTPLFGTATQLHPTSGSP
;
A
#
# COMPACT_ATOMS: atom_id res chain seq x y z
N MET A 1 -3.91 -9.22 3.89
CA MET A 1 -5.19 -9.12 4.62
C MET A 1 -5.49 -7.67 5.03
N ALA A 2 -4.61 -6.95 5.72
CA ALA A 2 -4.85 -5.57 6.16
C ALA A 2 -5.33 -4.62 5.04
N LEU A 3 -4.65 -4.60 3.88
CA LEU A 3 -5.12 -3.81 2.75
C LEU A 3 -6.54 -4.21 2.30
N ALA A 4 -6.83 -5.49 2.10
CA ALA A 4 -8.15 -5.93 1.62
C ALA A 4 -9.27 -5.54 2.58
N ARG A 5 -8.99 -5.52 3.89
CA ARG A 5 -9.93 -5.02 4.89
C ARG A 5 -10.25 -3.54 4.68
N GLU A 6 -9.22 -2.71 4.54
CA GLU A 6 -9.37 -1.25 4.44
C GLU A 6 -9.87 -0.80 3.06
N GLU A 7 -9.51 -1.54 2.01
CA GLU A 7 -9.91 -1.22 0.64
C GLU A 7 -11.37 -1.60 0.32
N SER A 8 -11.81 -2.75 0.79
CA SER A 8 -13.11 -3.30 0.35
C SER A 8 -13.91 -4.00 1.45
N ALA A 9 -13.42 -4.05 2.70
CA ALA A 9 -13.98 -4.94 3.73
C ALA A 9 -14.15 -6.39 3.22
N PHE A 10 -13.18 -6.86 2.41
CA PHE A 10 -13.20 -8.17 1.76
C PHE A 10 -14.32 -8.39 0.73
N LEU A 11 -14.93 -7.35 0.18
CA LEU A 11 -15.97 -7.46 -0.85
C LEU A 11 -15.33 -7.64 -2.25
N PRO A 12 -15.48 -8.82 -2.90
CA PRO A 12 -14.77 -9.10 -4.16
C PRO A 12 -15.26 -8.24 -5.34
N ARG A 13 -16.48 -7.74 -5.26
CA ARG A 13 -17.11 -6.92 -6.31
C ARG A 13 -17.21 -5.44 -5.95
N ALA A 14 -16.42 -4.99 -4.97
CA ALA A 14 -16.37 -3.58 -4.62
C ALA A 14 -15.91 -2.74 -5.83
N LEU A 15 -16.58 -1.61 -6.04
CA LEU A 15 -16.30 -0.64 -7.09
C LEU A 15 -16.39 0.76 -6.49
N SER A 16 -15.28 1.51 -6.61
CA SER A 16 -15.25 2.90 -6.16
C SER A 16 -15.65 3.88 -7.26
N LEU A 17 -15.90 5.13 -6.89
CA LEU A 17 -16.15 6.22 -7.84
C LEU A 17 -14.95 6.49 -8.77
N SER A 18 -13.74 6.15 -8.34
CA SER A 18 -12.50 6.29 -9.13
C SER A 18 -12.19 5.05 -9.98
N ASP A 19 -13.17 4.17 -10.20
CA ASP A 19 -13.03 2.91 -10.96
C ASP A 19 -12.00 1.94 -10.33
N ALA A 20 -11.74 2.03 -9.02
CA ALA A 20 -10.97 1.03 -8.29
C ALA A 20 -11.85 -0.20 -8.02
N ARG A 21 -11.31 -1.42 -8.21
CA ARG A 21 -12.09 -2.66 -8.32
C ARG A 21 -11.57 -3.78 -7.44
N GLY A 22 -12.50 -4.53 -6.87
CA GLY A 22 -12.28 -5.79 -6.18
C GLY A 22 -11.62 -5.65 -4.82
N LEU A 23 -11.11 -6.76 -4.30
CA LEU A 23 -10.60 -6.88 -2.92
C LEU A 23 -9.55 -5.84 -2.54
N LEU A 24 -8.62 -5.54 -3.45
CA LEU A 24 -7.50 -4.62 -3.22
C LEU A 24 -7.68 -3.29 -3.96
N GLN A 25 -8.91 -2.98 -4.40
CA GLN A 25 -9.28 -1.72 -5.04
C GLN A 25 -8.25 -1.23 -6.07
N VAL A 26 -7.91 -2.13 -7.01
CA VAL A 26 -6.93 -1.81 -8.05
C VAL A 26 -7.61 -1.07 -9.20
N ILE A 27 -7.07 0.09 -9.59
CA ILE A 27 -7.55 0.80 -10.78
C ILE A 27 -7.08 0.11 -12.07
N PRO A 28 -7.90 0.11 -13.16
CA PRO A 28 -7.59 -0.63 -14.38
C PRO A 28 -6.23 -0.37 -15.01
N PRO A 29 -5.68 0.88 -15.06
CA PRO A 29 -4.34 1.11 -15.60
C PRO A 29 -3.24 0.37 -14.82
N THR A 30 -3.30 0.41 -13.49
CA THR A 30 -2.37 -0.33 -12.62
C THR A 30 -2.59 -1.84 -12.78
N GLY A 31 -3.84 -2.28 -12.82
CA GLY A 31 -4.22 -3.68 -13.03
C GLY A 31 -3.64 -4.25 -14.31
N SER A 32 -3.80 -3.55 -15.43
CA SER A 32 -3.28 -3.96 -16.75
C SER A 32 -1.75 -4.11 -16.74
N ARG A 33 -1.04 -3.13 -16.17
CA ARG A 33 0.42 -3.15 -16.07
C ARG A 33 0.92 -4.33 -15.21
N MET A 34 0.30 -4.55 -14.06
CA MET A 34 0.69 -5.64 -13.14
C MET A 34 0.31 -7.01 -13.71
N ALA A 35 -0.87 -7.15 -14.31
CA ALA A 35 -1.30 -8.39 -14.96
C ALA A 35 -0.34 -8.82 -16.08
N ARG A 36 0.13 -7.87 -16.89
CA ARG A 36 1.14 -8.14 -17.93
C ARG A 36 2.42 -8.72 -17.32
N SER A 37 2.92 -8.15 -16.22
CA SER A 37 4.12 -8.64 -15.52
C SER A 37 3.94 -10.03 -14.88
N LEU A 38 2.70 -10.47 -14.71
CA LEU A 38 2.33 -11.76 -14.14
C LEU A 38 1.88 -12.79 -15.18
N GLY A 39 1.86 -12.44 -16.49
CA GLY A 39 1.31 -13.29 -17.55
C GLY A 39 -0.20 -13.53 -17.42
N ILE A 40 -0.94 -12.63 -16.78
CA ILE A 40 -2.39 -12.74 -16.59
C ILE A 40 -3.08 -11.99 -17.75
N ARG A 41 -3.99 -12.69 -18.47
CA ARG A 41 -4.87 -12.03 -19.44
C ARG A 41 -5.76 -11.03 -18.71
N PHE A 42 -5.75 -9.78 -19.16
CA PHE A 42 -6.41 -8.70 -18.46
C PHE A 42 -7.62 -8.15 -19.22
N THR A 43 -8.71 -8.06 -18.50
CA THR A 43 -9.86 -7.19 -18.78
C THR A 43 -10.21 -6.44 -17.51
N LYS A 44 -11.04 -5.40 -17.58
CA LYS A 44 -11.47 -4.70 -16.35
C LYS A 44 -12.18 -5.65 -15.37
N ASP A 45 -12.89 -6.65 -15.85
CA ASP A 45 -13.62 -7.65 -15.05
C ASP A 45 -12.69 -8.64 -14.34
N THR A 46 -11.45 -8.81 -14.84
CA THR A 46 -10.40 -9.60 -14.16
C THR A 46 -10.17 -9.09 -12.73
N LEU A 47 -10.40 -7.80 -12.48
CA LEU A 47 -10.23 -7.22 -11.15
C LEU A 47 -11.35 -7.59 -10.16
N PHE A 48 -12.44 -8.18 -10.60
CA PHE A 48 -13.48 -8.73 -9.73
C PHE A 48 -13.26 -10.20 -9.40
N ASP A 49 -12.32 -10.87 -10.06
CA ASP A 49 -11.89 -12.20 -9.65
C ASP A 49 -10.95 -12.10 -8.45
N PRO A 50 -11.31 -12.70 -7.29
CA PRO A 50 -10.54 -12.54 -6.05
C PRO A 50 -9.08 -13.00 -6.17
N LYS A 51 -8.84 -14.10 -6.90
CA LYS A 51 -7.50 -14.66 -7.07
C LYS A 51 -6.62 -13.77 -7.95
N ALA A 52 -7.16 -13.30 -9.06
CA ALA A 52 -6.46 -12.39 -9.96
C ALA A 52 -6.20 -11.05 -9.28
N ASN A 53 -7.22 -10.46 -8.63
CA ASN A 53 -7.12 -9.18 -7.93
C ASN A 53 -6.04 -9.22 -6.84
N THR A 54 -6.04 -10.25 -6.00
CA THR A 54 -5.04 -10.41 -4.94
C THR A 54 -3.62 -10.54 -5.50
N ARG A 55 -3.41 -11.32 -6.56
CA ARG A 55 -2.09 -11.44 -7.22
C ARG A 55 -1.63 -10.11 -7.81
N ILE A 56 -2.51 -9.39 -8.48
CA ILE A 56 -2.25 -8.10 -9.12
C ILE A 56 -1.92 -7.03 -8.07
N GLY A 57 -2.75 -6.88 -7.04
CA GLY A 57 -2.55 -5.90 -5.98
C GLY A 57 -1.31 -6.21 -5.13
N ALA A 58 -1.05 -7.49 -4.82
CA ALA A 58 0.17 -7.89 -4.12
C ALA A 58 1.43 -7.62 -4.96
N ARG A 59 1.37 -7.79 -6.29
CA ARG A 59 2.48 -7.44 -7.18
C ARG A 59 2.74 -5.95 -7.19
N TYR A 60 1.70 -5.13 -7.17
CA TYR A 60 1.81 -3.67 -7.07
C TYR A 60 2.42 -3.25 -5.73
N LEU A 61 1.89 -3.76 -4.61
CA LEU A 61 2.42 -3.47 -3.27
C LEU A 61 3.89 -3.90 -3.13
N LYS A 62 4.27 -5.08 -3.66
CA LYS A 62 5.68 -5.52 -3.68
C LYS A 62 6.58 -4.52 -4.42
N GLY A 63 6.09 -3.96 -5.52
CA GLY A 63 6.81 -2.90 -6.25
C GLY A 63 7.00 -1.64 -5.42
N LEU A 64 5.97 -1.22 -4.69
CA LEU A 64 6.04 -0.07 -3.79
C LEU A 64 6.98 -0.32 -2.60
N LEU A 65 6.91 -1.50 -1.98
CA LEU A 65 7.84 -1.88 -0.90
C LEU A 65 9.30 -1.83 -1.40
N LYS A 66 9.57 -2.35 -2.60
CA LYS A 66 10.92 -2.26 -3.18
C LYS A 66 11.34 -0.80 -3.43
N ARG A 67 10.42 0.04 -3.91
CA ARG A 67 10.66 1.46 -4.21
C ARG A 67 10.98 2.28 -2.96
N PHE A 68 10.42 1.91 -1.83
CA PHE A 68 10.61 2.58 -0.54
C PHE A 68 11.46 1.76 0.45
N ASP A 69 12.39 0.95 -0.03
CA ASP A 69 13.38 0.20 0.75
C ASP A 69 12.76 -0.60 1.91
N GLY A 70 11.60 -1.19 1.68
CA GLY A 70 10.84 -1.98 2.67
C GLY A 70 10.04 -1.16 3.67
N MET A 71 10.09 0.17 3.62
CA MET A 71 9.32 1.04 4.53
C MET A 71 7.82 0.95 4.23
N ALA A 72 7.13 0.09 4.98
CA ALA A 72 5.73 -0.24 4.75
C ALA A 72 4.79 0.98 4.84
N PRO A 73 4.90 1.93 5.78
CA PRO A 73 4.04 3.11 5.78
C PRO A 73 4.13 3.95 4.51
N LEU A 74 5.33 4.08 3.92
CA LEU A 74 5.52 4.79 2.65
C LEU A 74 4.90 4.02 1.48
N ALA A 75 5.08 2.69 1.46
CA ALA A 75 4.47 1.84 0.44
C ALA A 75 2.93 1.87 0.51
N ILE A 76 2.36 1.89 1.71
CA ILE A 76 0.92 2.02 1.94
C ILE A 76 0.42 3.40 1.48
N ALA A 77 1.16 4.47 1.82
CA ALA A 77 0.84 5.82 1.33
C ALA A 77 0.88 5.89 -0.20
N GLY A 78 1.90 5.28 -0.83
CA GLY A 78 2.03 5.17 -2.28
C GLY A 78 0.96 4.31 -2.93
N TYR A 79 0.41 3.34 -2.22
CA TYR A 79 -0.72 2.53 -2.70
C TYR A 79 -1.99 3.37 -2.86
N ASN A 80 -2.28 4.21 -1.88
CA ASN A 80 -3.46 5.07 -1.85
C ASN A 80 -3.30 6.34 -2.72
N ALA A 81 -2.20 7.09 -2.54
CA ALA A 81 -2.01 8.39 -3.19
C ALA A 81 -1.16 8.35 -4.48
N GLY A 82 -0.72 7.15 -4.89
CA GLY A 82 0.29 6.99 -5.95
C GLY A 82 1.72 7.20 -5.42
N PRO A 83 2.73 6.54 -6.04
CA PRO A 83 4.10 6.52 -5.50
C PRO A 83 4.80 7.88 -5.50
N GLY A 84 4.44 8.78 -6.40
CA GLY A 84 5.05 10.11 -6.47
C GLY A 84 4.70 11.03 -5.29
N ALA A 85 3.57 10.77 -4.60
CA ALA A 85 3.18 11.59 -3.46
C ALA A 85 4.12 11.39 -2.25
N PRO A 86 4.37 10.16 -1.75
CA PRO A 86 5.34 9.95 -0.67
C PRO A 86 6.76 10.39 -1.05
N GLU A 87 7.20 10.22 -2.30
CA GLU A 87 8.52 10.70 -2.75
C GLU A 87 8.66 12.20 -2.58
N LYS A 88 7.69 12.95 -3.08
CA LYS A 88 7.67 14.40 -2.91
C LYS A 88 7.69 14.81 -1.44
N TRP A 89 6.94 14.13 -0.58
CA TRP A 89 6.92 14.45 0.84
C TRP A 89 8.22 14.14 1.55
N LEU A 90 8.96 13.11 1.11
CA LEU A 90 10.30 12.79 1.61
C LEU A 90 11.32 13.85 1.20
N GLU A 91 11.27 14.32 -0.05
CA GLU A 91 12.13 15.39 -0.55
C GLU A 91 11.91 16.70 0.21
N GLU A 92 10.65 17.02 0.52
CA GLU A 92 10.29 18.22 1.29
C GLU A 92 10.73 18.16 2.77
N ARG A 93 10.95 16.96 3.30
CA ARG A 93 11.20 16.74 4.74
C ARG A 93 12.23 15.64 4.97
N PRO A 94 13.47 15.83 4.53
CA PRO A 94 14.52 14.82 4.69
C PRO A 94 14.84 14.60 6.19
N GLY A 95 15.20 13.35 6.53
CA GLY A 95 15.64 12.99 7.88
C GLY A 95 14.52 12.98 8.96
N THR A 96 13.25 13.01 8.55
CA THR A 96 12.13 12.91 9.49
C THR A 96 11.98 11.47 9.97
N ASP A 97 11.72 11.26 11.25
CA ASP A 97 11.34 9.94 11.78
C ASP A 97 10.04 9.43 11.15
N LEU A 98 9.93 8.12 10.98
CA LEU A 98 8.81 7.51 10.27
C LEU A 98 7.45 7.85 10.89
N ASP A 99 7.36 7.86 12.21
CA ASP A 99 6.12 8.17 12.93
C ASP A 99 5.70 9.62 12.67
N LEU A 100 6.66 10.54 12.77
CA LEU A 100 6.43 11.95 12.51
C LEU A 100 6.09 12.20 11.03
N PHE A 101 6.70 11.43 10.11
CA PHE A 101 6.35 11.47 8.69
C PHE A 101 4.88 11.11 8.47
N VAL A 102 4.40 10.00 9.07
CA VAL A 102 3.00 9.57 8.93
C VAL A 102 2.04 10.63 9.45
N GLU A 103 2.33 11.22 10.62
CA GLU A 103 1.49 12.30 11.20
C GLU A 103 1.44 13.55 10.31
N ARG A 104 2.48 13.80 9.54
CA ARG A 104 2.63 14.98 8.68
C ARG A 104 2.24 14.73 7.21
N ILE A 105 1.69 13.57 6.85
CA ILE A 105 1.14 13.33 5.51
C ILE A 105 0.09 14.42 5.22
N PRO A 106 0.26 15.25 4.16
CA PRO A 106 -0.63 16.38 3.89
C PRO A 106 -2.06 15.96 3.53
N TYR A 107 -2.20 14.83 2.83
CA TYR A 107 -3.50 14.31 2.43
C TYR A 107 -4.16 13.57 3.60
N LEU A 108 -5.18 14.18 4.19
CA LEU A 108 -5.88 13.64 5.36
C LEU A 108 -6.41 12.22 5.11
N GLU A 109 -6.96 11.96 3.94
CA GLU A 109 -7.43 10.63 3.54
C GLU A 109 -6.28 9.61 3.58
N THR A 110 -5.16 9.91 2.93
CA THR A 110 -3.99 9.03 2.88
C THR A 110 -3.37 8.81 4.26
N ARG A 111 -3.27 9.86 5.07
CA ARG A 111 -2.77 9.77 6.44
C ARG A 111 -3.62 8.81 7.29
N ASN A 112 -4.93 8.97 7.23
CA ASN A 112 -5.86 8.09 7.95
C ASN A 112 -5.84 6.66 7.38
N TYR A 113 -5.70 6.52 6.06
CA TYR A 113 -5.57 5.22 5.41
C TYR A 113 -4.31 4.48 5.88
N VAL A 114 -3.15 5.12 5.89
CA VAL A 114 -1.90 4.53 6.39
C VAL A 114 -2.08 4.02 7.82
N LYS A 115 -2.65 4.85 8.71
CA LYS A 115 -2.89 4.48 10.10
C LYS A 115 -3.83 3.26 10.22
N ARG A 116 -4.93 3.24 9.49
CA ARG A 116 -5.89 2.11 9.52
C ARG A 116 -5.25 0.82 9.00
N VAL A 117 -4.56 0.86 7.85
CA VAL A 117 -3.90 -0.32 7.29
C VAL A 117 -2.83 -0.84 8.24
N TRP A 118 -2.04 0.06 8.85
CA TRP A 118 -0.99 -0.28 9.79
C TRP A 118 -1.57 -0.93 11.06
N SER A 119 -2.61 -0.35 11.64
CA SER A 119 -3.33 -0.93 12.78
C SER A 119 -3.92 -2.31 12.46
N SER A 120 -4.54 -2.46 11.29
CA SER A 120 -5.07 -3.74 10.81
C SER A 120 -3.95 -4.78 10.62
N TYR A 121 -2.79 -4.37 10.12
CA TYR A 121 -1.64 -5.24 9.97
C TYR A 121 -1.18 -5.79 11.34
N PHE A 122 -1.01 -4.94 12.34
CA PHE A 122 -0.63 -5.37 13.69
C PHE A 122 -1.69 -6.26 14.34
N ALA A 123 -2.97 -5.92 14.21
CA ALA A 123 -4.04 -6.76 14.72
C ALA A 123 -3.96 -8.18 14.12
N TYR A 124 -3.70 -8.30 12.82
CA TYR A 124 -3.53 -9.61 12.18
C TYR A 124 -2.23 -10.31 12.60
N GLN A 125 -1.14 -9.59 12.82
CA GLN A 125 0.09 -10.17 13.35
C GLN A 125 -0.16 -10.81 14.72
N ILE A 126 -0.79 -10.09 15.63
CA ILE A 126 -1.13 -10.61 16.97
C ILE A 126 -2.03 -11.83 16.88
N LEU A 127 -3.08 -11.77 16.06
CA LEU A 127 -4.07 -12.85 15.95
C LEU A 127 -3.50 -14.13 15.33
N TYR A 128 -2.54 -14.03 14.40
CA TYR A 128 -2.06 -15.19 13.65
C TYR A 128 -0.67 -15.67 14.03
N SER A 129 0.20 -14.79 14.54
CA SER A 129 1.55 -15.20 14.96
C SER A 129 1.76 -15.15 16.47
N GLY A 130 0.91 -14.43 17.21
CA GLY A 130 1.13 -14.15 18.63
C GLY A 130 2.35 -13.24 18.89
N ASP A 131 3.01 -12.74 17.83
CA ASP A 131 4.23 -11.95 17.93
C ASP A 131 3.90 -10.45 18.07
N LEU A 132 4.32 -9.84 19.18
CA LEU A 132 4.19 -8.43 19.49
C LEU A 132 5.44 -7.61 19.13
N THR A 133 6.52 -8.25 18.72
CA THR A 133 7.82 -7.61 18.44
C THR A 133 7.70 -6.42 17.48
N PRO A 134 6.86 -6.47 16.42
CA PRO A 134 6.70 -5.33 15.50
C PRO A 134 6.13 -4.06 16.14
N LEU A 135 5.45 -4.16 17.28
CA LEU A 135 4.87 -2.99 17.97
C LEU A 135 5.94 -2.11 18.63
N PHE A 136 7.11 -2.67 18.90
CA PHE A 136 8.19 -2.02 19.63
C PHE A 136 9.47 -1.86 18.79
N GLY A 137 9.35 -1.96 17.46
CA GLY A 137 10.49 -1.80 16.54
C GLY A 137 11.19 -0.45 16.71
N THR A 138 12.51 -0.46 16.54
CA THR A 138 13.37 0.73 16.62
C THR A 138 12.93 1.80 15.64
N ALA A 139 12.89 3.06 16.10
CA ALA A 139 12.67 4.21 15.25
C ALA A 139 13.65 4.21 14.07
N THR A 140 13.12 4.20 12.84
CA THR A 140 13.93 4.18 11.64
C THR A 140 13.90 5.58 11.02
N GLN A 141 15.07 6.22 10.93
CA GLN A 141 15.20 7.50 10.24
C GLN A 141 14.98 7.33 8.74
N LEU A 142 14.23 8.23 8.14
CA LEU A 142 13.96 8.27 6.71
C LEU A 142 15.13 8.96 5.99
N HIS A 143 15.74 8.24 5.07
CA HIS A 143 16.69 8.83 4.12
C HIS A 143 16.00 9.02 2.77
N PRO A 144 16.29 10.11 2.03
CA PRO A 144 15.84 10.24 0.66
C PRO A 144 16.31 9.03 -0.15
N THR A 145 15.39 8.44 -0.92
CA THR A 145 15.74 7.33 -1.82
C THR A 145 16.85 7.82 -2.75
N SER A 146 18.01 7.16 -2.70
CA SER A 146 19.07 7.41 -3.66
C SER A 146 18.54 7.03 -5.05
N GLY A 147 18.17 8.05 -5.83
CA GLY A 147 17.88 7.86 -7.23
C GLY A 147 19.13 7.28 -7.89
N SER A 148 19.07 6.01 -8.27
CA SER A 148 20.06 5.46 -9.19
C SER A 148 19.83 6.08 -10.56
N PRO A 149 20.89 6.52 -11.25
CA PRO A 149 20.83 7.09 -12.58
C PRO A 149 20.29 6.11 -13.62
#